data_f4c5ef3231a549a9467138c2217e3f24
#
_entry.id   f4c5ef3231a549a9467138c2217e3f24
#
_cell.length_a   1.000
_cell.length_b   1.000
_cell.length_c   1.000
_cell.angle_alpha   90.00
_cell.angle_beta   90.00
_cell.angle_gamma   90.00
#
_symmetry.space_group_name_H-M   'P 1'
#
loop_
_entity.id
_entity.type
_entity.pdbx_description
1 polymer ?
#
loop_
_entity_poly.entity_id
_entity_poly.type
_entity_poly.pdbx_seq_one_letter_code
_entity_poly.pdbx_strand_id
1 'polypeptide(L)'
;RDEVEAIYKSALAAERAAYYQYKLAVDGAQEQDKASAKAMAKAAQSNTEVVNALLKDSKLTSPISGQVATISLNEGELSSIGTSLMTIVDIENPYLILNIREDLLINFKMGNDVLCDIPALELKDVPFTINYISPLGIFATWKATKDTGGYDLRTFEIQATPKYKVNDLRPGMSVLITIDN
;
A
#
# COMPACT_ATOMS: atom_id res chain seq x y z
N ARG A 1 -79.10 8.07 36.51
CA ARG A 1 -78.81 8.13 35.05
C ARG A 1 -77.34 8.34 34.83
N ASP A 2 -76.72 9.25 35.52
CA ASP A 2 -75.30 9.59 35.37
C ASP A 2 -74.34 8.45 35.79
N GLU A 3 -74.75 7.67 36.84
CA GLU A 3 -73.96 6.55 37.33
C GLU A 3 -73.93 5.39 36.36
N VAL A 4 -75.03 5.09 35.63
CA VAL A 4 -75.06 4.06 34.59
C VAL A 4 -74.23 4.47 33.36
N GLU A 5 -74.25 5.77 33.04
CA GLU A 5 -73.41 6.30 31.94
C GLU A 5 -71.93 6.26 32.26
N ALA A 6 -71.53 6.53 33.52
CA ALA A 6 -70.15 6.39 33.99
C ALA A 6 -69.69 4.94 33.92
N ILE A 7 -70.50 3.97 34.35
CA ILE A 7 -70.21 2.54 34.27
C ILE A 7 -70.03 2.10 32.79
N TYR A 8 -70.94 2.56 31.93
CA TYR A 8 -70.83 2.25 30.51
C TYR A 8 -69.52 2.80 29.89
N LYS A 9 -69.16 4.04 30.18
CA LYS A 9 -67.91 4.65 29.69
C LYS A 9 -66.66 3.93 30.19
N SER A 10 -66.67 3.48 31.44
CA SER A 10 -65.56 2.72 32.02
C SER A 10 -65.43 1.33 31.40
N ALA A 11 -66.54 0.64 31.16
CA ALA A 11 -66.57 -0.65 30.47
C ALA A 11 -66.07 -0.55 29.04
N LEU A 12 -66.49 0.50 28.32
CA LEU A 12 -66.03 0.77 26.96
C LEU A 12 -64.53 1.09 26.91
N ALA A 13 -64.02 1.83 27.88
CA ALA A 13 -62.60 2.11 28.00
C ALA A 13 -61.77 0.83 28.27
N ALA A 14 -62.29 -0.06 29.14
CA ALA A 14 -61.65 -1.35 29.43
C ALA A 14 -61.64 -2.28 28.20
N GLU A 15 -62.74 -2.34 27.46
CA GLU A 15 -62.81 -3.09 26.22
C GLU A 15 -61.75 -2.60 25.19
N ARG A 16 -61.68 -1.29 24.98
CA ARG A 16 -60.70 -0.70 24.07
C ARG A 16 -59.27 -1.00 24.51
N ALA A 17 -58.95 -0.90 25.78
CA ALA A 17 -57.62 -1.22 26.35
C ALA A 17 -57.26 -2.68 26.07
N ALA A 18 -58.17 -3.61 26.32
CA ALA A 18 -57.97 -5.03 26.06
C ALA A 18 -57.80 -5.31 24.53
N TYR A 19 -58.54 -4.63 23.70
CA TYR A 19 -58.41 -4.74 22.24
C TYR A 19 -57.04 -4.27 21.75
N TYR A 20 -56.55 -3.15 22.27
CA TYR A 20 -55.20 -2.67 21.91
C TYR A 20 -54.08 -3.60 22.41
N GLN A 21 -54.21 -4.17 23.59
CA GLN A 21 -53.31 -5.20 24.10
C GLN A 21 -53.28 -6.45 23.23
N TYR A 22 -54.50 -6.92 22.85
CA TYR A 22 -54.61 -8.04 21.92
C TYR A 22 -53.95 -7.74 20.57
N LYS A 23 -54.21 -6.57 20.01
CA LYS A 23 -53.61 -6.15 18.73
C LYS A 23 -52.09 -6.09 18.81
N LEU A 24 -51.50 -5.56 19.90
CA LEU A 24 -50.07 -5.51 20.14
C LEU A 24 -49.48 -6.94 20.25
N ALA A 25 -50.22 -7.86 20.85
CA ALA A 25 -49.79 -9.26 20.96
C ALA A 25 -49.85 -10.00 19.61
N VAL A 26 -50.81 -9.69 18.77
CA VAL A 26 -50.98 -10.28 17.43
C VAL A 26 -50.01 -9.69 16.43
N ASP A 27 -49.84 -8.37 16.41
CA ASP A 27 -48.94 -7.65 15.48
C ASP A 27 -47.46 -7.89 15.80
N GLY A 28 -47.14 -8.47 16.96
CA GLY A 28 -45.77 -8.75 17.42
C GLY A 28 -45.03 -7.50 17.93
N ALA A 29 -43.70 -7.60 17.99
CA ALA A 29 -42.87 -6.50 18.46
C ALA A 29 -43.02 -5.27 17.58
N GLN A 30 -43.04 -4.09 18.20
CA GLN A 30 -43.14 -2.83 17.43
C GLN A 30 -41.97 -2.67 16.47
N GLU A 31 -42.16 -1.98 15.35
CA GLU A 31 -41.09 -1.75 14.38
C GLU A 31 -39.87 -1.07 14.99
N GLN A 32 -40.07 -0.23 16.01
CA GLN A 32 -38.95 0.38 16.75
C GLN A 32 -38.13 -0.64 17.51
N ASP A 33 -38.78 -1.64 18.16
CA ASP A 33 -38.07 -2.71 18.89
C ASP A 33 -37.29 -3.60 17.95
N LYS A 34 -37.85 -3.92 16.79
CA LYS A 34 -37.16 -4.66 15.71
C LYS A 34 -35.99 -3.87 15.19
N ALA A 35 -36.15 -2.55 14.95
CA ALA A 35 -35.08 -1.68 14.50
C ALA A 35 -33.95 -1.56 15.52
N SER A 36 -34.30 -1.43 16.80
CA SER A 36 -33.33 -1.40 17.91
C SER A 36 -32.54 -2.71 18.01
N ALA A 37 -33.24 -3.86 18.00
CA ALA A 37 -32.57 -5.17 18.01
C ALA A 37 -31.66 -5.36 16.81
N LYS A 38 -32.08 -4.94 15.61
CA LYS A 38 -31.26 -4.97 14.40
C LYS A 38 -30.04 -4.07 14.51
N ALA A 39 -30.19 -2.87 15.08
CA ALA A 39 -29.06 -1.96 15.32
C ALA A 39 -28.05 -2.55 16.31
N MET A 40 -28.51 -3.18 17.40
CA MET A 40 -27.64 -3.87 18.36
C MET A 40 -26.90 -5.04 17.72
N ALA A 41 -27.58 -5.85 16.89
CA ALA A 41 -26.94 -6.95 16.18
C ALA A 41 -25.86 -6.44 15.19
N LYS A 42 -26.15 -5.35 14.47
CA LYS A 42 -25.19 -4.72 13.59
C LYS A 42 -23.98 -4.15 14.33
N ALA A 43 -24.18 -3.53 15.48
CA ALA A 43 -23.10 -3.03 16.33
C ALA A 43 -22.20 -4.17 16.83
N ALA A 44 -22.80 -5.28 17.27
CA ALA A 44 -22.06 -6.48 17.68
C ALA A 44 -21.25 -7.07 16.51
N GLN A 45 -21.82 -7.13 15.31
CA GLN A 45 -21.13 -7.56 14.11
C GLN A 45 -19.93 -6.65 13.79
N SER A 46 -20.12 -5.33 13.83
CA SER A 46 -19.02 -4.37 13.61
C SER A 46 -17.89 -4.52 14.62
N ASN A 47 -18.20 -4.79 15.88
CA ASN A 47 -17.18 -5.08 16.89
C ASN A 47 -16.39 -6.35 16.55
N THR A 48 -17.05 -7.39 16.04
CA THR A 48 -16.38 -8.62 15.60
C THR A 48 -15.45 -8.35 14.39
N GLU A 49 -15.89 -7.49 13.47
CA GLU A 49 -15.08 -7.10 12.31
C GLU A 49 -13.80 -6.35 12.73
N VAL A 50 -13.91 -5.45 13.74
CA VAL A 50 -12.75 -4.75 14.31
C VAL A 50 -11.75 -5.73 14.93
N VAL A 51 -12.24 -6.68 15.74
CA VAL A 51 -11.37 -7.69 16.37
C VAL A 51 -10.71 -8.57 15.30
N ASN A 52 -11.43 -8.96 14.26
CA ASN A 52 -10.88 -9.73 13.16
C ASN A 52 -9.82 -8.95 12.37
N ALA A 53 -9.97 -7.63 12.20
CA ALA A 53 -8.95 -6.78 11.61
C ALA A 53 -7.68 -6.77 12.46
N LEU A 54 -7.80 -6.58 13.78
CA LEU A 54 -6.66 -6.63 14.71
C LEU A 54 -5.95 -7.98 14.70
N LEU A 55 -6.71 -9.09 14.60
CA LEU A 55 -6.13 -10.42 14.46
C LEU A 55 -5.35 -10.61 13.14
N LYS A 56 -5.83 -10.02 12.05
CA LYS A 56 -5.08 -10.03 10.78
C LYS A 56 -3.77 -9.24 10.90
N ASP A 57 -3.82 -8.09 11.56
CA ASP A 57 -2.64 -7.23 11.76
C ASP A 57 -1.61 -7.88 12.70
N SER A 58 -2.01 -8.82 13.55
CA SER A 58 -1.10 -9.58 14.40
C SER A 58 -0.21 -10.56 13.61
N LYS A 59 -0.55 -10.86 12.36
CA LYS A 59 0.23 -11.73 11.47
C LYS A 59 0.69 -10.94 10.26
N LEU A 60 1.96 -10.54 10.27
CA LEU A 60 2.58 -9.85 9.15
C LEU A 60 2.85 -10.84 8.01
N THR A 61 2.39 -10.50 6.82
CA THR A 61 2.67 -11.24 5.58
C THR A 61 3.37 -10.33 4.60
N SER A 62 4.35 -10.86 3.86
CA SER A 62 5.03 -10.09 2.82
C SER A 62 4.06 -9.72 1.69
N PRO A 63 4.00 -8.44 1.26
CA PRO A 63 3.20 -8.03 0.11
C PRO A 63 3.83 -8.42 -1.24
N ILE A 64 5.12 -8.79 -1.25
CA ILE A 64 5.87 -9.17 -2.46
C ILE A 64 6.60 -10.49 -2.25
N SER A 65 6.85 -11.21 -3.35
CA SER A 65 7.80 -12.30 -3.38
C SER A 65 9.21 -11.74 -3.48
N GLY A 66 10.16 -12.31 -2.74
CA GLY A 66 11.53 -11.81 -2.76
C GLY A 66 12.42 -12.49 -1.73
N GLN A 67 13.64 -12.02 -1.64
CA GLN A 67 14.62 -12.50 -0.67
C GLN A 67 14.67 -11.55 0.55
N VAL A 68 14.69 -12.11 1.76
CA VAL A 68 14.90 -11.34 2.97
C VAL A 68 16.34 -10.83 2.98
N ALA A 69 16.51 -9.52 2.93
CA ALA A 69 17.83 -8.87 2.97
C ALA A 69 18.28 -8.62 4.40
N THR A 70 17.36 -8.14 5.26
CA THR A 70 17.69 -7.80 6.65
C THR A 70 16.50 -8.09 7.54
N ILE A 71 16.74 -8.62 8.72
CA ILE A 71 15.79 -8.74 9.82
C ILE A 71 16.25 -7.74 10.88
N SER A 72 15.39 -6.75 11.17
CA SER A 72 15.74 -5.63 12.06
C SER A 72 15.33 -5.86 13.52
N LEU A 73 14.43 -6.81 13.78
CA LEU A 73 13.91 -7.12 15.11
C LEU A 73 14.08 -8.60 15.42
N ASN A 74 14.46 -8.91 16.66
CA ASN A 74 14.58 -10.27 17.17
C ASN A 74 13.33 -10.70 17.92
N GLU A 75 13.17 -12.01 18.12
CA GLU A 75 12.09 -12.54 18.94
C GLU A 75 12.16 -11.98 20.37
N GLY A 76 11.01 -11.53 20.88
CA GLY A 76 10.91 -10.92 22.21
C GLY A 76 11.11 -9.41 22.26
N GLU A 77 11.49 -8.78 21.16
CA GLU A 77 11.58 -7.31 21.08
C GLU A 77 10.23 -6.68 20.80
N LEU A 78 9.97 -5.54 21.44
CA LEU A 78 8.77 -4.76 21.25
C LEU A 78 8.87 -3.95 19.94
N SER A 79 7.92 -4.17 19.04
CA SER A 79 7.75 -3.33 17.84
C SER A 79 6.71 -2.25 18.08
N SER A 80 6.99 -1.05 17.59
CA SER A 80 6.04 0.07 17.57
C SER A 80 5.47 0.24 16.16
N ILE A 81 4.34 0.93 16.05
CA ILE A 81 3.77 1.29 14.76
C ILE A 81 4.79 2.12 13.96
N GLY A 82 5.07 1.69 12.73
CA GLY A 82 6.05 2.35 11.85
C GLY A 82 7.49 1.82 11.98
N THR A 83 7.75 0.84 12.87
CA THR A 83 9.07 0.20 12.95
C THR A 83 9.25 -0.78 11.80
N SER A 84 10.39 -0.67 11.09
CA SER A 84 10.75 -1.64 10.06
C SER A 84 11.15 -2.96 10.71
N LEU A 85 10.44 -4.05 10.41
CA LEU A 85 10.70 -5.37 10.96
C LEU A 85 11.71 -6.15 10.12
N MET A 86 11.58 -6.07 8.81
CA MET A 86 12.47 -6.72 7.85
C MET A 86 12.44 -6.01 6.51
N THR A 87 13.50 -6.18 5.75
CA THR A 87 13.60 -5.70 4.37
C THR A 87 13.56 -6.89 3.44
N ILE A 88 12.61 -6.88 2.50
CA ILE A 88 12.48 -7.90 1.45
C ILE A 88 12.79 -7.23 0.12
N VAL A 89 13.65 -7.86 -0.67
CA VAL A 89 14.09 -7.34 -1.96
C VAL A 89 13.58 -8.26 -3.07
N ASP A 90 12.93 -7.66 -4.06
CA ASP A 90 12.56 -8.34 -5.29
C ASP A 90 13.81 -8.52 -6.16
N ILE A 91 14.31 -9.75 -6.21
CA ILE A 91 15.48 -10.12 -7.03
C ILE A 91 15.11 -10.59 -8.43
N GLU A 92 13.81 -10.79 -8.69
CA GLU A 92 13.35 -11.27 -10.00
C GLU A 92 13.19 -10.16 -11.01
N ASN A 93 12.94 -8.94 -10.54
CA ASN A 93 12.72 -7.76 -11.38
C ASN A 93 13.76 -6.66 -11.09
N PRO A 94 15.05 -6.91 -11.30
CA PRO A 94 16.08 -5.92 -11.08
C PRO A 94 16.00 -4.81 -12.13
N TYR A 95 16.31 -3.60 -11.72
CA TYR A 95 16.47 -2.47 -12.63
C TYR A 95 17.77 -1.73 -12.33
N LEU A 96 18.33 -1.12 -13.38
CA LEU A 96 19.54 -0.32 -13.34
C LEU A 96 19.18 1.14 -13.15
N ILE A 97 19.88 1.83 -12.26
CA ILE A 97 19.81 3.29 -12.09
C ILE A 97 21.11 3.88 -12.64
N LEU A 98 20.98 4.77 -13.58
CA LEU A 98 22.08 5.52 -14.18
C LEU A 98 21.88 7.00 -13.92
N ASN A 99 22.93 7.68 -13.51
CA ASN A 99 22.94 9.14 -13.41
C ASN A 99 23.75 9.70 -14.56
N ILE A 100 23.07 10.18 -15.57
CA ILE A 100 23.67 10.66 -16.83
C ILE A 100 23.72 12.19 -16.83
N ARG A 101 24.86 12.74 -17.22
CA ARG A 101 25.04 14.19 -17.37
C ARG A 101 24.15 14.72 -18.52
N GLU A 102 23.71 15.96 -18.38
CA GLU A 102 22.81 16.65 -19.32
C GLU A 102 23.32 16.64 -20.76
N ASP A 103 24.61 16.82 -20.95
CA ASP A 103 25.24 16.84 -22.29
C ASP A 103 25.22 15.49 -23.02
N LEU A 104 25.14 14.39 -22.28
CA LEU A 104 25.08 13.03 -22.81
C LEU A 104 23.65 12.50 -22.96
N LEU A 105 22.67 13.22 -22.40
CA LEU A 105 21.27 12.75 -22.35
C LEU A 105 20.65 12.54 -23.73
N ILE A 106 21.14 13.24 -24.74
CA ILE A 106 20.66 13.12 -26.13
C ILE A 106 20.80 11.69 -26.68
N ASN A 107 21.77 10.92 -26.16
CA ASN A 107 22.04 9.54 -26.58
C ASN A 107 21.11 8.54 -25.89
N PHE A 108 20.39 8.96 -24.88
CA PHE A 108 19.51 8.11 -24.08
C PHE A 108 18.04 8.46 -24.34
N LYS A 109 17.31 7.58 -25.00
CA LYS A 109 15.88 7.78 -25.32
C LYS A 109 15.07 6.65 -24.73
N MET A 110 13.85 6.96 -24.32
CA MET A 110 12.88 5.96 -23.89
C MET A 110 12.72 4.84 -24.92
N GLY A 111 12.81 3.59 -24.45
CA GLY A 111 12.67 2.39 -25.30
C GLY A 111 13.94 1.98 -26.03
N ASN A 112 15.03 2.75 -25.98
CA ASN A 112 16.31 2.34 -26.56
C ASN A 112 17.03 1.35 -25.65
N ASP A 113 17.81 0.47 -26.26
CA ASP A 113 18.70 -0.45 -25.55
C ASP A 113 20.06 0.20 -25.32
N VAL A 114 20.60 0.00 -24.12
CA VAL A 114 21.95 0.41 -23.72
C VAL A 114 22.75 -0.84 -23.39
N LEU A 115 23.95 -0.97 -23.96
CA LEU A 115 24.85 -2.08 -23.66
C LEU A 115 25.62 -1.77 -22.39
N CYS A 116 25.58 -2.70 -21.47
CA CYS A 116 26.18 -2.55 -20.15
C CYS A 116 27.06 -3.74 -19.81
N ASP A 117 28.18 -3.46 -19.17
CA ASP A 117 29.07 -4.48 -18.59
C ASP A 117 28.77 -4.64 -17.13
N ILE A 118 28.70 -5.88 -16.66
CA ILE A 118 28.51 -6.25 -15.26
C ILE A 118 29.77 -6.98 -14.77
N PRO A 119 30.77 -6.26 -14.24
CA PRO A 119 32.05 -6.86 -13.88
C PRO A 119 31.94 -7.96 -12.84
N ALA A 120 30.99 -7.83 -11.90
CA ALA A 120 30.78 -8.82 -10.83
C ALA A 120 30.33 -10.19 -11.35
N LEU A 121 29.74 -10.25 -12.55
CA LEU A 121 29.29 -11.47 -13.22
C LEU A 121 30.14 -11.83 -14.44
N GLU A 122 31.20 -11.06 -14.72
CA GLU A 122 32.06 -11.20 -15.90
C GLU A 122 31.26 -11.12 -17.23
N LEU A 123 30.09 -10.45 -17.21
CA LEU A 123 29.23 -10.29 -18.38
C LEU A 123 29.54 -8.95 -19.07
N LYS A 124 29.61 -9.01 -20.40
CA LYS A 124 29.81 -7.83 -21.26
C LYS A 124 28.64 -7.67 -22.21
N ASP A 125 28.43 -6.43 -22.66
CA ASP A 125 27.45 -6.06 -23.68
C ASP A 125 26.02 -6.56 -23.38
N VAL A 126 25.63 -6.58 -22.10
CA VAL A 126 24.27 -6.96 -21.71
C VAL A 126 23.29 -5.84 -22.05
N PRO A 127 22.26 -6.08 -22.88
CA PRO A 127 21.33 -5.04 -23.29
C PRO A 127 20.32 -4.76 -22.14
N PHE A 128 20.21 -3.48 -21.80
CA PHE A 128 19.20 -2.94 -20.90
C PHE A 128 18.31 -1.97 -21.66
N THR A 129 17.00 -2.12 -21.55
CA THR A 129 16.04 -1.22 -22.20
C THR A 129 15.65 -0.09 -21.26
N ILE A 130 15.78 1.15 -21.73
CA ILE A 130 15.42 2.35 -20.97
C ILE A 130 13.90 2.44 -20.86
N ASN A 131 13.39 2.40 -19.63
CA ASN A 131 11.96 2.47 -19.34
C ASN A 131 11.52 3.73 -18.57
N TYR A 132 12.48 4.48 -18.04
CA TYR A 132 12.21 5.74 -17.35
C TYR A 132 13.38 6.71 -17.48
N ILE A 133 13.06 7.98 -17.69
CA ILE A 133 14.01 9.10 -17.65
C ILE A 133 13.38 10.16 -16.74
N SER A 134 14.09 10.57 -15.69
CA SER A 134 13.60 11.59 -14.78
C SER A 134 13.36 12.92 -15.50
N PRO A 135 12.19 13.54 -15.35
CA PRO A 135 11.93 14.88 -15.92
C PRO A 135 12.69 16.00 -15.20
N LEU A 136 13.25 15.72 -14.03
CA LEU A 136 13.98 16.68 -13.20
C LEU A 136 15.45 16.29 -13.10
N GLY A 137 16.33 17.22 -13.47
CA GLY A 137 17.77 17.07 -13.23
C GLY A 137 18.10 17.33 -11.75
N ILE A 138 18.91 16.47 -11.17
CA ILE A 138 19.43 16.59 -9.80
C ILE A 138 20.83 17.20 -9.90
N PHE A 139 21.20 18.08 -8.97
CA PHE A 139 22.59 18.53 -8.87
C PHE A 139 23.44 17.34 -8.39
N ALA A 140 24.49 17.03 -9.16
CA ALA A 140 25.49 16.10 -8.70
C ALA A 140 26.14 16.69 -7.43
N THR A 141 26.04 15.98 -6.30
CA THR A 141 26.64 16.38 -5.02
C THR A 141 28.14 16.16 -5.00
N TRP A 142 28.83 16.40 -6.09
CA TRP A 142 30.27 16.44 -6.12
C TRP A 142 30.70 17.91 -6.02
N LYS A 143 31.53 18.21 -5.00
CA LYS A 143 32.18 19.50 -4.85
C LYS A 143 32.79 19.89 -6.21
N ALA A 144 32.26 20.94 -6.80
CA ALA A 144 32.92 21.60 -7.90
C ALA A 144 34.31 22.03 -7.42
N THR A 145 35.34 21.33 -7.88
CA THR A 145 36.69 21.81 -7.77
C THR A 145 36.74 22.99 -8.74
N LYS A 146 36.86 24.20 -8.19
CA LYS A 146 37.12 25.40 -8.96
C LYS A 146 38.38 25.17 -9.77
N ASP A 147 38.20 24.91 -11.05
CA ASP A 147 39.10 25.41 -12.09
C ASP A 147 38.43 25.18 -13.46
N THR A 148 38.44 26.23 -14.27
CA THR A 148 37.95 26.33 -15.64
C THR A 148 36.43 26.28 -15.86
N GLY A 149 35.78 27.45 -15.82
CA GLY A 149 34.71 27.94 -16.69
C GLY A 149 33.56 27.01 -17.16
N GLY A 150 33.31 25.91 -16.51
CA GLY A 150 32.27 24.97 -16.88
C GLY A 150 30.99 25.23 -16.09
N TYR A 151 29.84 25.23 -16.78
CA TYR A 151 28.51 25.24 -16.19
C TYR A 151 28.39 24.03 -15.23
N ASP A 152 27.70 24.22 -14.09
CA ASP A 152 27.26 23.11 -13.24
C ASP A 152 26.29 22.22 -14.02
N LEU A 153 26.81 21.18 -14.66
CA LEU A 153 26.03 20.23 -15.44
C LEU A 153 25.15 19.40 -14.49
N ARG A 154 23.86 19.39 -14.76
CA ARG A 154 22.91 18.56 -14.03
C ARG A 154 23.02 17.10 -14.47
N THR A 155 22.67 16.20 -13.58
CA THR A 155 22.51 14.78 -13.89
C THR A 155 21.05 14.38 -13.87
N PHE A 156 20.68 13.53 -14.80
CA PHE A 156 19.34 12.97 -14.90
C PHE A 156 19.38 11.49 -14.57
N GLU A 157 18.46 11.07 -13.73
CA GLU A 157 18.29 9.66 -13.41
C GLU A 157 17.58 8.95 -14.57
N ILE A 158 18.15 7.86 -15.03
CA ILE A 158 17.58 6.96 -16.02
C ILE A 158 17.43 5.60 -15.37
N GLN A 159 16.28 4.96 -15.58
CA GLN A 159 16.07 3.58 -15.16
C GLN A 159 15.97 2.70 -16.40
N ALA A 160 16.66 1.57 -16.37
CA ALA A 160 16.65 0.58 -17.43
C ALA A 160 16.49 -0.83 -16.86
N THR A 161 15.75 -1.67 -17.54
CA THR A 161 15.55 -3.07 -17.18
C THR A 161 16.30 -3.98 -18.15
N PRO A 162 16.86 -5.11 -17.67
CA PRO A 162 17.53 -6.05 -18.54
C PRO A 162 16.52 -6.65 -19.53
N LYS A 163 16.91 -6.74 -20.80
CA LYS A 163 16.05 -7.26 -21.87
C LYS A 163 15.73 -8.75 -21.72
N TYR A 164 16.58 -9.48 -21.04
CA TYR A 164 16.42 -10.88 -20.68
C TYR A 164 16.88 -11.12 -19.25
N LYS A 165 16.41 -12.20 -18.64
CA LYS A 165 16.76 -12.54 -17.26
C LYS A 165 18.27 -12.77 -17.13
N VAL A 166 18.91 -11.95 -16.32
CA VAL A 166 20.32 -12.10 -15.94
C VAL A 166 20.36 -12.85 -14.59
N ASN A 167 20.89 -14.07 -14.61
CA ASN A 167 21.02 -14.86 -13.41
C ASN A 167 22.04 -14.22 -12.46
N ASP A 168 21.80 -14.36 -11.15
CA ASP A 168 22.67 -13.87 -10.09
C ASP A 168 22.90 -12.36 -10.03
N LEU A 169 22.14 -11.59 -10.82
CA LEU A 169 22.15 -10.13 -10.72
C LEU A 169 21.52 -9.71 -9.38
N ARG A 170 22.26 -8.93 -8.60
CA ARG A 170 21.82 -8.50 -7.26
C ARG A 170 21.83 -6.97 -7.14
N PRO A 171 20.88 -6.41 -6.40
CA PRO A 171 20.92 -4.98 -6.06
C PRO A 171 22.25 -4.60 -5.39
N GLY A 172 22.78 -3.45 -5.80
CA GLY A 172 24.09 -2.95 -5.32
C GLY A 172 25.28 -3.39 -6.17
N MET A 173 25.10 -4.23 -7.18
CA MET A 173 26.16 -4.51 -8.15
C MET A 173 26.43 -3.28 -9.03
N SER A 174 27.70 -3.05 -9.32
CA SER A 174 28.11 -1.98 -10.25
C SER A 174 27.91 -2.42 -11.68
N VAL A 175 27.40 -1.51 -12.50
CA VAL A 175 27.21 -1.69 -13.93
C VAL A 175 27.95 -0.55 -14.64
N LEU A 176 28.72 -0.88 -15.65
CA LEU A 176 29.50 0.06 -16.46
C LEU A 176 28.82 0.22 -17.82
N ILE A 177 28.82 1.46 -18.32
CA ILE A 177 28.34 1.79 -19.65
C ILE A 177 29.50 2.40 -20.42
N THR A 178 29.73 1.91 -21.61
CA THR A 178 30.63 2.56 -22.59
C THR A 178 29.79 3.49 -23.44
N ILE A 179 30.10 4.78 -23.38
CA ILE A 179 29.46 5.79 -24.23
C ILE A 179 30.47 6.09 -25.33
N ASP A 180 30.17 5.65 -26.56
CA ASP A 180 30.93 6.05 -27.71
C ASP A 180 30.69 7.54 -27.99
N ASN A 181 31.77 8.31 -28.09
CA ASN A 181 31.74 9.76 -28.26
C ASN A 181 31.54 10.10 -29.76
#